data_6ef2554919c95972c5065a9de2b5ef4c
#
_entry.id   6ef2554919c95972c5065a9de2b5ef4c
#
_cell.length_a   1.000
_cell.length_b   1.000
_cell.length_c   1.000
_cell.angle_alpha   90.00
_cell.angle_beta   90.00
_cell.angle_gamma   90.00
#
_symmetry.space_group_name_H-M   'P 1'
#
loop_
_entity.id
_entity.type
_entity.pdbx_description
1 polymer ?
#
loop_
_entity_poly.entity_id
_entity_poly.type
_entity_poly.pdbx_seq_one_letter_code
_entity_poly.pdbx_strand_id
1 'polypeptide(L)'
;MRRQGLQQLQRGSRACPDHGGGPVEEHDLLATSWTWAGREPVRERIRAVADAGFAGLALALDDLHEVRATTGFADLRRMLDDAGVVWVQLGTLGEWWSTANRADQDADRGVVLEAAATLAAWQVVVRADHSVPGAPPGRMAEAWDRLAMQAEGVGARLVLEPEPWSNLGTVERASRFVAAGHPNGGLLLDAMHALRGGSTFSSIAQGVVPATLAAVELSDGLLHTPNGMTLAEESRDGRYLPGSGAWDLPGFIRTARGLGYAEPWGVEVRTPALRARPLQDALRVAAAATRAVLDAADAHGAPPAPAMPTSAAPTSAVDFDRPRPPVVPDAVLRRRTGPATSA
;
A
#
# COMPACT_ATOMS: atom_id res chain seq x y z
N MET A 1 49.69 3.67 4.23
CA MET A 1 48.67 4.57 3.63
C MET A 1 47.91 3.84 2.53
N ARG A 2 46.90 3.04 2.81
CA ARG A 2 45.88 2.46 1.87
C ARG A 2 44.88 1.63 2.70
N ARG A 3 44.01 2.27 3.52
CA ARG A 3 42.86 1.64 4.20
C ARG A 3 41.74 2.64 4.56
N GLN A 4 41.58 3.73 3.82
CA GLN A 4 40.52 4.70 4.07
C GLN A 4 39.55 4.93 2.89
N GLY A 5 39.62 4.10 1.83
CA GLY A 5 38.82 4.31 0.59
C GLY A 5 37.58 3.42 0.43
N LEU A 6 37.21 2.56 1.38
CA LEU A 6 36.15 1.54 1.19
C LEU A 6 34.90 1.72 2.07
N GLN A 7 34.81 2.79 2.87
CA GLN A 7 33.64 3.06 3.72
C GLN A 7 32.69 4.14 3.21
N GLN A 8 32.93 4.73 2.04
CA GLN A 8 32.09 5.79 1.47
C GLN A 8 31.14 5.36 0.35
N LEU A 9 31.11 4.06 -0.01
CA LEU A 9 30.24 3.55 -1.10
C LEU A 9 28.97 2.82 -0.61
N GLN A 10 28.64 2.85 0.67
CA GLN A 10 27.44 2.20 1.24
C GLN A 10 26.36 3.15 1.76
N ARG A 11 26.44 4.43 1.47
CA ARG A 11 25.33 5.38 1.72
C ARG A 11 24.87 6.01 0.42
N GLY A 12 24.47 5.18 -0.53
CA GLY A 12 23.65 5.57 -1.66
C GLY A 12 22.17 5.44 -1.28
N SER A 13 21.73 6.16 -0.25
CA SER A 13 20.34 6.59 -0.17
C SER A 13 20.08 7.33 -1.50
N ARG A 14 19.29 6.74 -2.40
CA ARG A 14 18.67 7.51 -3.47
C ARG A 14 17.81 8.53 -2.73
N ALA A 15 18.32 9.76 -2.63
CA ALA A 15 17.51 10.89 -2.26
C ALA A 15 16.28 10.83 -3.17
N CYS A 16 15.08 10.72 -2.61
CA CYS A 16 13.87 11.13 -3.31
C CYS A 16 14.18 12.48 -3.96
N PRO A 17 13.74 12.73 -5.21
CA PRO A 17 13.88 14.05 -5.82
C PRO A 17 13.37 15.05 -4.77
N ASP A 18 14.04 16.22 -4.67
CA ASP A 18 13.74 17.29 -3.72
C ASP A 18 12.23 17.61 -3.68
N HIS A 19 11.47 16.77 -3.05
CA HIS A 19 10.14 17.11 -2.55
C HIS A 19 10.44 17.99 -1.34
N GLY A 20 10.02 19.23 -1.32
CA GLY A 20 10.28 20.21 -0.26
C GLY A 20 9.86 19.76 1.17
N GLY A 21 9.75 18.45 1.40
CA GLY A 21 9.58 17.78 2.68
C GLY A 21 10.92 17.67 3.40
N GLY A 22 10.92 17.98 4.69
CA GLY A 22 12.04 17.74 5.58
C GLY A 22 12.46 16.25 5.60
N PRO A 23 13.53 15.91 6.33
CA PRO A 23 13.92 14.51 6.51
C PRO A 23 12.75 13.72 7.10
N VAL A 24 12.54 12.47 6.61
CA VAL A 24 11.56 11.54 7.19
C VAL A 24 11.92 11.33 8.66
N GLU A 25 10.98 11.62 9.56
CA GLU A 25 11.13 11.25 10.96
C GLU A 25 10.78 9.77 11.15
N GLU A 26 11.43 9.09 12.07
CA GLU A 26 11.39 7.64 12.24
C GLU A 26 9.97 7.05 12.37
N HIS A 27 9.00 7.86 12.78
CA HIS A 27 7.60 7.47 12.96
C HIS A 27 6.62 8.40 12.26
N ASP A 28 7.01 8.95 11.11
CA ASP A 28 6.08 9.69 10.27
C ASP A 28 4.91 8.79 9.85
N LEU A 29 3.69 9.28 10.08
CA LEU A 29 2.47 8.56 9.73
C LEU A 29 1.76 9.24 8.56
N LEU A 30 1.22 8.42 7.67
CA LEU A 30 0.33 8.83 6.59
C LEU A 30 -1.07 8.27 6.84
N ALA A 31 -2.07 9.13 6.92
CA ALA A 31 -3.47 8.73 7.02
C ALA A 31 -4.02 8.41 5.64
N THR A 32 -4.39 7.14 5.38
CA THR A 32 -4.97 6.78 4.10
C THR A 32 -6.40 7.29 3.98
N SER A 33 -6.88 7.51 2.76
CA SER A 33 -8.24 8.02 2.50
C SER A 33 -9.34 7.08 2.99
N TRP A 34 -9.02 5.85 3.30
CA TRP A 34 -9.95 4.82 3.74
C TRP A 34 -10.06 4.70 5.27
N THR A 35 -9.18 5.34 6.03
CA THR A 35 -9.20 5.30 7.51
C THR A 35 -10.38 6.08 8.10
N TRP A 36 -10.96 7.02 7.38
CA TRP A 36 -12.19 7.71 7.76
C TRP A 36 -13.36 7.32 6.85
N ALA A 37 -14.57 7.38 7.38
CA ALA A 37 -15.80 7.11 6.61
C ALA A 37 -16.22 8.28 5.76
N GLY A 38 -15.53 9.37 5.90
CA GLY A 38 -16.13 10.65 5.86
C GLY A 38 -16.32 11.21 4.49
N ARG A 39 -17.37 11.93 4.46
CA ARG A 39 -17.70 12.93 3.46
C ARG A 39 -17.33 14.32 3.97
N GLU A 40 -16.46 14.38 4.98
CA GLU A 40 -15.98 15.65 5.49
C GLU A 40 -15.21 16.37 4.37
N PRO A 41 -15.41 17.68 4.22
CA PRO A 41 -14.68 18.48 3.25
C PRO A 41 -13.16 18.27 3.41
N VAL A 42 -12.42 18.24 2.30
CA VAL A 42 -10.96 17.99 2.31
C VAL A 42 -10.23 18.93 3.29
N ARG A 43 -10.65 20.17 3.41
CA ARG A 43 -10.11 21.15 4.38
C ARG A 43 -10.21 20.68 5.83
N GLU A 44 -11.34 20.07 6.21
CA GLU A 44 -11.56 19.57 7.56
C GLU A 44 -10.69 18.32 7.81
N ARG A 45 -10.58 17.46 6.79
CA ARG A 45 -9.70 16.28 6.84
C ARG A 45 -8.24 16.66 7.02
N ILE A 46 -7.74 17.65 6.31
CA ILE A 46 -6.36 18.14 6.44
C ILE A 46 -6.09 18.59 7.88
N ARG A 47 -7.00 19.38 8.46
CA ARG A 47 -6.85 19.84 9.87
C ARG A 47 -6.85 18.68 10.85
N ALA A 48 -7.80 17.75 10.69
CA ALA A 48 -7.90 16.61 11.59
C ALA A 48 -6.68 15.67 11.51
N VAL A 49 -6.11 15.49 10.33
CA VAL A 49 -4.86 14.74 10.08
C VAL A 49 -3.69 15.41 10.79
N ALA A 50 -3.51 16.72 10.61
CA ALA A 50 -2.44 17.48 11.27
C ALA A 50 -2.60 17.49 12.80
N ASP A 51 -3.81 17.75 13.32
CA ASP A 51 -4.12 17.76 14.75
C ASP A 51 -3.92 16.39 15.43
N ALA A 52 -4.04 15.30 14.67
CA ALA A 52 -3.77 13.94 15.12
C ALA A 52 -2.28 13.56 15.04
N GLY A 53 -1.45 14.46 14.49
CA GLY A 53 0.00 14.27 14.37
C GLY A 53 0.42 13.34 13.23
N PHE A 54 -0.36 13.25 12.15
CA PHE A 54 0.08 12.64 10.91
C PHE A 54 0.90 13.66 10.10
N ALA A 55 1.96 13.20 9.47
CA ALA A 55 2.78 13.99 8.55
C ALA A 55 2.29 13.88 7.10
N GLY A 56 1.39 12.93 6.81
CA GLY A 56 0.90 12.66 5.47
C GLY A 56 -0.57 12.33 5.37
N LEU A 57 -1.09 12.50 4.17
CA LEU A 57 -2.49 12.30 3.81
C LEU A 57 -2.60 11.62 2.43
N ALA A 58 -3.44 10.58 2.32
CA ALA A 58 -3.84 10.07 1.02
C ALA A 58 -5.17 10.70 0.57
N LEU A 59 -5.29 10.99 -0.72
CA LEU A 59 -6.48 11.50 -1.37
C LEU A 59 -7.00 10.49 -2.39
N ALA A 60 -8.28 10.14 -2.28
CA ALA A 60 -8.95 9.26 -3.23
C ALA A 60 -9.22 9.98 -4.56
N LEU A 61 -9.45 9.21 -5.63
CA LEU A 61 -9.77 9.77 -6.95
C LEU A 61 -10.99 10.69 -6.93
N ASP A 62 -12.04 10.31 -6.19
CA ASP A 62 -13.24 11.15 -6.04
C ASP A 62 -12.92 12.49 -5.38
N ASP A 63 -12.02 12.51 -4.39
CA ASP A 63 -11.56 13.75 -3.77
C ASP A 63 -10.83 14.64 -4.77
N LEU A 64 -10.03 14.06 -5.66
CA LEU A 64 -9.30 14.80 -6.67
C LEU A 64 -10.25 15.44 -7.70
N HIS A 65 -11.28 14.72 -8.12
CA HIS A 65 -12.32 15.28 -9.00
C HIS A 65 -13.07 16.43 -8.31
N GLU A 66 -13.46 16.27 -7.03
CA GLU A 66 -14.14 17.32 -6.26
C GLU A 66 -13.24 18.56 -6.10
N VAL A 67 -12.00 18.35 -5.67
CA VAL A 67 -11.04 19.46 -5.49
C VAL A 67 -10.79 20.19 -6.80
N ARG A 68 -10.60 19.48 -7.91
CA ARG A 68 -10.41 20.08 -9.23
C ARG A 68 -11.59 20.94 -9.63
N ALA A 69 -12.82 20.51 -9.32
CA ALA A 69 -14.06 21.23 -9.68
C ALA A 69 -14.37 22.40 -8.75
N THR A 70 -13.78 22.46 -7.55
CA THR A 70 -14.16 23.43 -6.51
C THR A 70 -12.98 24.31 -6.07
N THR A 71 -12.12 23.77 -5.21
CA THR A 71 -11.02 24.51 -4.57
C THR A 71 -9.83 24.73 -5.50
N GLY A 72 -9.53 23.75 -6.37
CA GLY A 72 -8.33 23.69 -7.18
C GLY A 72 -7.11 23.17 -6.40
N PHE A 73 -6.18 22.50 -7.14
CA PHE A 73 -5.02 21.86 -6.52
C PHE A 73 -4.01 22.85 -5.92
N ALA A 74 -3.88 24.04 -6.49
CA ALA A 74 -2.97 25.07 -5.96
C ALA A 74 -3.39 25.56 -4.57
N ASP A 75 -4.69 25.75 -4.36
CA ASP A 75 -5.22 26.13 -3.06
C ASP A 75 -5.12 24.98 -2.05
N LEU A 76 -5.40 23.75 -2.51
CA LEU A 76 -5.20 22.56 -1.69
C LEU A 76 -3.74 22.41 -1.25
N ARG A 77 -2.76 22.64 -2.13
CA ARG A 77 -1.32 22.60 -1.77
C ARG A 77 -1.03 23.58 -0.64
N ARG A 78 -1.50 24.84 -0.76
CA ARG A 78 -1.32 25.83 0.31
C ARG A 78 -1.94 25.38 1.63
N MET A 79 -3.12 24.76 1.61
CA MET A 79 -3.75 24.25 2.83
C MET A 79 -2.94 23.13 3.49
N LEU A 80 -2.30 22.27 2.68
CA LEU A 80 -1.43 21.21 3.18
C LEU A 80 -0.15 21.81 3.79
N ASP A 81 0.45 22.79 3.11
CA ASP A 81 1.64 23.50 3.60
C ASP A 81 1.37 24.22 4.92
N ASP A 82 0.26 24.95 4.99
CA ASP A 82 -0.17 25.67 6.21
C ASP A 82 -0.45 24.73 7.40
N ALA A 83 -0.87 23.48 7.11
CA ALA A 83 -1.12 22.46 8.12
C ALA A 83 0.11 21.61 8.45
N GLY A 84 1.24 21.78 7.76
CA GLY A 84 2.44 20.96 7.94
C GLY A 84 2.29 19.53 7.43
N VAL A 85 1.35 19.26 6.51
CA VAL A 85 1.18 17.95 5.88
C VAL A 85 2.09 17.86 4.66
N VAL A 86 3.17 17.10 4.78
CA VAL A 86 4.24 17.05 3.78
C VAL A 86 4.13 15.88 2.81
N TRP A 87 3.61 14.74 3.27
CA TRP A 87 3.50 13.54 2.45
C TRP A 87 2.10 13.44 1.83
N VAL A 88 2.03 13.48 0.50
CA VAL A 88 0.78 13.37 -0.24
C VAL A 88 0.82 12.10 -1.09
N GLN A 89 -0.13 11.21 -0.85
CA GLN A 89 -0.34 10.00 -1.64
C GLN A 89 -1.66 10.13 -2.39
N LEU A 90 -1.72 9.73 -3.65
CA LEU A 90 -2.90 9.86 -4.51
C LEU A 90 -3.35 8.50 -5.02
N GLY A 91 -4.62 8.31 -5.19
CA GLY A 91 -5.16 7.11 -5.82
C GLY A 91 -6.40 6.58 -5.09
N THR A 92 -6.92 5.44 -5.44
CA THR A 92 -6.28 4.37 -6.21
C THR A 92 -6.78 4.38 -7.65
N LEU A 93 -5.87 4.32 -8.63
CA LEU A 93 -6.25 4.09 -10.02
C LEU A 93 -6.46 2.58 -10.25
N GLY A 94 -7.64 2.22 -10.73
CA GLY A 94 -7.95 0.89 -11.23
C GLY A 94 -7.85 0.83 -12.76
N GLU A 95 -7.92 -0.39 -13.32
CA GLU A 95 -8.06 -0.66 -14.75
C GLU A 95 -7.08 0.07 -15.69
N TRP A 96 -5.96 0.58 -15.16
CA TRP A 96 -4.94 1.34 -15.89
C TRP A 96 -4.31 0.59 -17.07
N TRP A 97 -4.46 -0.74 -17.11
CA TRP A 97 -4.04 -1.63 -18.21
C TRP A 97 -5.14 -1.82 -19.27
N SER A 98 -6.40 -1.48 -18.97
CA SER A 98 -7.56 -1.77 -19.80
C SER A 98 -7.61 -0.86 -21.02
N THR A 99 -8.26 -1.33 -22.08
CA THR A 99 -8.62 -0.52 -23.24
C THR A 99 -10.13 -0.28 -23.33
N ALA A 100 -10.91 -0.91 -22.44
CA ALA A 100 -12.33 -0.58 -22.25
C ALA A 100 -12.44 0.76 -21.52
N ASN A 101 -13.47 1.53 -21.79
CA ASN A 101 -13.71 2.85 -21.17
C ASN A 101 -12.47 3.77 -21.17
N ARG A 102 -11.66 3.69 -22.23
CA ARG A 102 -10.38 4.38 -22.31
C ARG A 102 -10.47 5.91 -22.08
N ALA A 103 -11.54 6.52 -22.53
CA ALA A 103 -11.73 7.96 -22.37
C ALA A 103 -11.84 8.36 -20.88
N ASP A 104 -12.61 7.60 -20.08
CA ASP A 104 -12.78 7.86 -18.66
C ASP A 104 -11.48 7.59 -17.90
N GLN A 105 -10.78 6.48 -18.24
CA GLN A 105 -9.49 6.15 -17.64
C GLN A 105 -8.40 7.16 -17.97
N ASP A 106 -8.39 7.68 -19.20
CA ASP A 106 -7.45 8.73 -19.62
C ASP A 106 -7.78 10.05 -18.89
N ALA A 107 -9.05 10.35 -18.63
CA ALA A 107 -9.48 11.49 -17.85
C ALA A 107 -9.05 11.38 -16.38
N ASP A 108 -9.31 10.24 -15.73
CA ASP A 108 -8.92 9.96 -14.34
C ASP A 108 -7.41 10.03 -14.18
N ARG A 109 -6.66 9.41 -15.10
CA ARG A 109 -5.20 9.49 -15.12
C ARG A 109 -4.72 10.94 -15.26
N GLY A 110 -5.38 11.72 -16.14
CA GLY A 110 -5.07 13.14 -16.32
C GLY A 110 -5.26 13.95 -15.03
N VAL A 111 -6.37 13.71 -14.31
CA VAL A 111 -6.64 14.36 -13.01
C VAL A 111 -5.59 13.99 -11.97
N VAL A 112 -5.24 12.70 -11.86
CA VAL A 112 -4.23 12.24 -10.90
C VAL A 112 -2.85 12.83 -11.20
N LEU A 113 -2.43 12.86 -12.46
CA LEU A 113 -1.12 13.41 -12.84
C LEU A 113 -1.07 14.94 -12.66
N GLU A 114 -2.15 15.67 -12.96
CA GLU A 114 -2.27 17.10 -12.68
C GLU A 114 -2.18 17.39 -11.18
N ALA A 115 -2.91 16.60 -10.37
CA ALA A 115 -2.85 16.68 -8.92
C ALA A 115 -1.45 16.35 -8.40
N ALA A 116 -0.82 15.28 -8.91
CA ALA A 116 0.52 14.86 -8.50
C ALA A 116 1.55 15.96 -8.74
N ALA A 117 1.53 16.60 -9.91
CA ALA A 117 2.42 17.71 -10.23
C ALA A 117 2.21 18.92 -9.31
N THR A 118 0.93 19.29 -9.06
CA THR A 118 0.61 20.51 -8.32
C THR A 118 0.79 20.35 -6.81
N LEU A 119 0.43 19.16 -6.29
CA LEU A 119 0.53 18.84 -4.87
C LEU A 119 1.93 18.36 -4.45
N ALA A 120 2.87 18.22 -5.39
CA ALA A 120 4.14 17.57 -5.18
C ALA A 120 3.94 16.19 -4.52
N ALA A 121 3.06 15.38 -5.11
CA ALA A 121 2.69 14.10 -4.51
C ALA A 121 3.88 13.14 -4.46
N TRP A 122 4.05 12.50 -3.31
CA TRP A 122 5.06 11.48 -3.09
C TRP A 122 4.79 10.23 -3.93
N GLN A 123 3.52 9.78 -3.95
CA GLN A 123 3.15 8.55 -4.64
C GLN A 123 1.80 8.64 -5.33
N VAL A 124 1.69 7.86 -6.42
CA VAL A 124 0.42 7.50 -7.06
C VAL A 124 0.22 6.01 -6.89
N VAL A 125 -0.86 5.62 -6.19
CA VAL A 125 -1.19 4.22 -5.92
C VAL A 125 -2.08 3.68 -7.03
N VAL A 126 -1.77 2.48 -7.47
CA VAL A 126 -2.58 1.68 -8.40
C VAL A 126 -2.77 0.28 -7.85
N ARG A 127 -3.89 -0.34 -8.18
CA ARG A 127 -4.17 -1.73 -7.80
C ARG A 127 -4.10 -2.67 -9.00
N ALA A 128 -3.91 -3.95 -8.71
CA ALA A 128 -3.86 -4.99 -9.73
C ALA A 128 -5.25 -5.33 -10.28
N ASP A 129 -5.30 -6.17 -11.31
CA ASP A 129 -6.53 -6.56 -11.99
C ASP A 129 -7.35 -7.55 -11.17
N HIS A 130 -8.61 -7.21 -10.92
CA HIS A 130 -9.59 -8.05 -10.22
C HIS A 130 -10.47 -8.87 -11.18
N SER A 131 -10.34 -8.67 -12.48
CA SER A 131 -11.16 -9.36 -13.46
C SER A 131 -10.78 -10.84 -13.58
N VAL A 132 -11.73 -11.66 -14.01
CA VAL A 132 -11.52 -13.08 -14.30
C VAL A 132 -12.12 -13.40 -15.67
N PRO A 133 -11.29 -13.75 -16.64
CA PRO A 133 -9.83 -13.86 -16.61
C PRO A 133 -9.16 -12.48 -16.50
N GLY A 134 -8.01 -12.44 -15.82
CA GLY A 134 -7.22 -11.22 -15.67
C GLY A 134 -6.61 -10.73 -16.98
N ALA A 135 -6.11 -9.48 -16.97
CA ALA A 135 -5.41 -8.91 -18.11
C ALA A 135 -4.19 -9.76 -18.49
N PRO A 136 -3.88 -9.92 -19.77
CA PRO A 136 -2.65 -10.55 -20.20
C PRO A 136 -1.43 -9.85 -19.60
N PRO A 137 -0.46 -10.60 -19.03
CA PRO A 137 0.69 -10.04 -18.34
C PRO A 137 1.47 -8.99 -19.16
N GLY A 138 1.66 -9.24 -20.45
CA GLY A 138 2.34 -8.30 -21.35
C GLY A 138 1.64 -6.95 -21.47
N ARG A 139 0.30 -6.92 -21.52
CA ARG A 139 -0.48 -5.67 -21.58
C ARG A 139 -0.34 -4.88 -20.28
N MET A 140 -0.36 -5.57 -19.14
CA MET A 140 -0.14 -4.90 -17.85
C MET A 140 1.27 -4.32 -17.74
N ALA A 141 2.31 -5.07 -18.18
CA ALA A 141 3.69 -4.59 -18.13
C ALA A 141 3.90 -3.33 -18.96
N GLU A 142 3.41 -3.31 -20.22
CA GLU A 142 3.50 -2.12 -21.08
C GLU A 142 2.75 -0.91 -20.51
N ALA A 143 1.57 -1.15 -19.92
CA ALA A 143 0.78 -0.08 -19.31
C ALA A 143 1.45 0.43 -18.03
N TRP A 144 2.05 -0.47 -17.24
CA TRP A 144 2.85 -0.14 -16.07
C TRP A 144 4.00 0.80 -16.40
N ASP A 145 4.81 0.43 -17.39
CA ASP A 145 5.98 1.23 -17.79
C ASP A 145 5.58 2.62 -18.26
N ARG A 146 4.51 2.72 -19.07
CA ARG A 146 4.00 4.02 -19.51
C ARG A 146 3.51 4.89 -18.35
N LEU A 147 2.76 4.31 -17.41
CA LEU A 147 2.22 5.05 -16.28
C LEU A 147 3.32 5.44 -15.29
N ALA A 148 4.29 4.54 -15.03
CA ALA A 148 5.43 4.83 -14.17
C ALA A 148 6.31 5.96 -14.72
N MET A 149 6.52 5.98 -16.05
CA MET A 149 7.21 7.09 -16.72
C MET A 149 6.44 8.42 -16.62
N GLN A 150 5.10 8.37 -16.74
CA GLN A 150 4.27 9.57 -16.57
C GLN A 150 4.29 10.09 -15.14
N ALA A 151 4.24 9.20 -14.13
CA ALA A 151 4.36 9.57 -12.73
C ALA A 151 5.74 10.16 -12.42
N GLU A 152 6.83 9.59 -12.97
CA GLU A 152 8.18 10.16 -12.86
C GLU A 152 8.25 11.58 -13.45
N GLY A 153 7.61 11.79 -14.60
CA GLY A 153 7.56 13.11 -15.25
C GLY A 153 6.89 14.20 -14.43
N VAL A 154 6.08 13.85 -13.43
CA VAL A 154 5.45 14.78 -12.49
C VAL A 154 6.05 14.69 -11.08
N GLY A 155 7.16 13.99 -10.90
CA GLY A 155 7.89 13.87 -9.65
C GLY A 155 7.31 12.86 -8.65
N ALA A 156 6.30 12.08 -9.01
CA ALA A 156 5.69 11.07 -8.14
C ALA A 156 6.21 9.65 -8.43
N ARG A 157 6.27 8.79 -7.43
CA ARG A 157 6.52 7.36 -7.62
C ARG A 157 5.22 6.60 -7.89
N LEU A 158 5.20 5.72 -8.89
CA LEU A 158 4.06 4.82 -9.11
C LEU A 158 4.17 3.62 -8.18
N VAL A 159 3.11 3.30 -7.44
CA VAL A 159 3.13 2.23 -6.43
C VAL A 159 1.99 1.26 -6.66
N LEU A 160 2.32 -0.04 -6.75
CA LEU A 160 1.35 -1.13 -6.93
C LEU A 160 0.96 -1.72 -5.58
N GLU A 161 -0.34 -1.74 -5.30
CA GLU A 161 -0.93 -2.44 -4.17
C GLU A 161 -1.45 -3.82 -4.61
N PRO A 162 -0.84 -4.92 -4.15
CA PRO A 162 -1.33 -6.27 -4.40
C PRO A 162 -2.47 -6.62 -3.46
N GLU A 163 -3.62 -6.96 -4.01
CA GLU A 163 -4.78 -7.42 -3.24
C GLU A 163 -4.98 -8.93 -3.44
N PRO A 164 -5.30 -9.71 -2.39
CA PRO A 164 -5.39 -11.19 -2.47
C PRO A 164 -6.32 -11.73 -3.54
N TRP A 165 -7.32 -10.96 -3.93
CA TRP A 165 -8.31 -11.32 -4.96
C TRP A 165 -7.94 -10.82 -6.36
N SER A 166 -6.76 -10.27 -6.54
CA SER A 166 -6.28 -9.77 -7.84
C SER A 166 -5.39 -10.80 -8.56
N ASN A 167 -5.09 -10.53 -9.82
CA ASN A 167 -4.17 -11.35 -10.61
C ASN A 167 -2.70 -11.31 -10.11
N LEU A 168 -2.32 -10.30 -9.34
CA LEU A 168 -1.03 -10.18 -8.65
C LEU A 168 -1.16 -10.37 -7.12
N GLY A 169 -2.11 -11.17 -6.69
CA GLY A 169 -2.60 -11.31 -5.31
C GLY A 169 -1.63 -11.81 -4.25
N THR A 170 -0.32 -11.87 -4.48
CA THR A 170 0.70 -12.06 -3.43
C THR A 170 1.79 -11.02 -3.55
N VAL A 171 2.31 -10.61 -2.42
CA VAL A 171 3.36 -9.59 -2.31
C VAL A 171 4.59 -9.95 -3.15
N GLU A 172 5.00 -11.20 -3.09
CA GLU A 172 6.19 -11.69 -3.81
C GLU A 172 5.99 -11.66 -5.33
N ARG A 173 4.76 -11.97 -5.80
CA ARG A 173 4.43 -11.91 -7.23
C ARG A 173 4.39 -10.46 -7.72
N ALA A 174 3.76 -9.58 -6.95
CA ALA A 174 3.71 -8.16 -7.26
C ALA A 174 5.10 -7.52 -7.24
N SER A 175 5.94 -7.86 -6.26
CA SER A 175 7.33 -7.38 -6.20
C SER A 175 8.14 -7.77 -7.44
N ARG A 176 8.01 -9.01 -7.89
CA ARG A 176 8.69 -9.44 -9.15
C ARG A 176 8.16 -8.72 -10.37
N PHE A 177 6.85 -8.47 -10.45
CA PHE A 177 6.25 -7.70 -11.53
C PHE A 177 6.80 -6.28 -11.56
N VAL A 178 6.81 -5.59 -10.42
CA VAL A 178 7.34 -4.23 -10.28
C VAL A 178 8.84 -4.18 -10.59
N ALA A 179 9.62 -5.14 -10.10
CA ALA A 179 11.08 -5.20 -10.31
C ALA A 179 11.46 -5.44 -11.78
N ALA A 180 10.59 -6.05 -12.57
CA ALA A 180 10.80 -6.28 -14.00
C ALA A 180 10.42 -5.07 -14.87
N GLY A 181 9.71 -4.08 -14.32
CA GLY A 181 9.21 -2.91 -15.02
C GLY A 181 10.06 -1.65 -14.79
N HIS A 182 9.45 -0.51 -15.08
CA HIS A 182 10.09 0.80 -14.99
C HIS A 182 10.66 1.12 -13.60
N PRO A 183 11.89 1.71 -13.49
CA PRO A 183 12.56 1.96 -12.20
C PRO A 183 11.80 2.86 -11.23
N ASN A 184 10.92 3.73 -11.72
CA ASN A 184 10.04 4.56 -10.89
C ASN A 184 8.85 3.77 -10.30
N GLY A 185 8.77 2.48 -10.57
CA GLY A 185 7.80 1.59 -9.97
C GLY A 185 8.14 1.23 -8.53
N GLY A 186 7.10 1.03 -7.71
CA GLY A 186 7.22 0.60 -6.32
C GLY A 186 6.13 -0.39 -5.93
N LEU A 187 6.36 -1.05 -4.80
CA LEU A 187 5.41 -1.96 -4.15
C LEU A 187 4.87 -1.29 -2.90
N LEU A 188 3.56 -1.32 -2.72
CA LEU A 188 2.89 -1.04 -1.45
C LEU A 188 2.66 -2.36 -0.73
N LEU A 189 3.15 -2.48 0.49
CA LEU A 189 3.02 -3.64 1.35
C LEU A 189 1.97 -3.34 2.44
N ASP A 190 0.72 -3.67 2.17
CA ASP A 190 -0.35 -3.60 3.17
C ASP A 190 -0.37 -4.86 4.04
N ALA A 191 -0.45 -4.70 5.35
CA ALA A 191 -0.40 -5.81 6.30
C ALA A 191 -1.56 -6.79 6.11
N MET A 192 -2.79 -6.28 5.90
CA MET A 192 -3.97 -7.11 5.68
C MET A 192 -3.84 -7.90 4.38
N HIS A 193 -3.48 -7.22 3.29
CA HIS A 193 -3.38 -7.87 1.99
C HIS A 193 -2.25 -8.91 1.94
N ALA A 194 -1.11 -8.62 2.56
CA ALA A 194 0.00 -9.56 2.64
C ALA A 194 -0.38 -10.83 3.42
N LEU A 195 -0.90 -10.67 4.64
CA LEU A 195 -1.21 -11.80 5.51
C LEU A 195 -2.40 -12.61 5.00
N ARG A 196 -3.45 -11.96 4.49
CA ARG A 196 -4.60 -12.65 3.86
C ARG A 196 -4.25 -13.27 2.51
N GLY A 197 -3.26 -12.73 1.81
CA GLY A 197 -2.69 -13.31 0.60
C GLY A 197 -1.84 -14.57 0.86
N GLY A 198 -1.62 -14.92 2.13
CA GLY A 198 -0.85 -16.10 2.55
C GLY A 198 0.65 -15.86 2.63
N SER A 199 1.11 -14.59 2.57
CA SER A 199 2.52 -14.27 2.79
C SER A 199 2.87 -14.45 4.27
N THR A 200 4.07 -14.96 4.52
CA THR A 200 4.69 -15.03 5.84
C THR A 200 5.83 -14.01 5.92
N PHE A 201 6.28 -13.67 7.11
CA PHE A 201 7.43 -12.75 7.25
C PHE A 201 8.68 -13.29 6.53
N SER A 202 8.87 -14.61 6.57
CA SER A 202 9.98 -15.26 5.84
C SER A 202 9.81 -15.15 4.33
N SER A 203 8.61 -15.36 3.78
CA SER A 203 8.38 -15.26 2.34
C SER A 203 8.46 -13.80 1.86
N ILE A 204 8.00 -12.84 2.66
CA ILE A 204 8.18 -11.41 2.40
C ILE A 204 9.67 -11.06 2.37
N ALA A 205 10.42 -11.42 3.41
CA ALA A 205 11.85 -11.13 3.51
C ALA A 205 12.69 -11.74 2.38
N GLN A 206 12.29 -12.89 1.84
CA GLN A 206 13.00 -13.60 0.76
C GLN A 206 12.49 -13.25 -0.63
N GLY A 207 11.21 -12.92 -0.77
CA GLY A 207 10.53 -12.77 -2.06
C GLY A 207 10.32 -11.33 -2.51
N VAL A 208 10.40 -10.36 -1.60
CA VAL A 208 10.35 -8.94 -1.95
C VAL A 208 11.74 -8.44 -2.35
N VAL A 209 11.82 -7.83 -3.52
CA VAL A 209 13.04 -7.13 -3.96
C VAL A 209 13.14 -5.80 -3.18
N PRO A 210 14.14 -5.60 -2.32
CA PRO A 210 14.20 -4.45 -1.40
C PRO A 210 14.02 -3.08 -2.09
N ALA A 211 14.62 -2.91 -3.28
CA ALA A 211 14.53 -1.66 -4.04
C ALA A 211 13.10 -1.33 -4.54
N THR A 212 12.19 -2.30 -4.55
CA THR A 212 10.80 -2.09 -4.95
C THR A 212 9.91 -1.64 -3.79
N LEU A 213 10.26 -1.93 -2.53
CA LEU A 213 9.43 -1.57 -1.38
C LEU A 213 9.36 -0.04 -1.24
N ALA A 214 8.20 0.53 -1.45
CA ALA A 214 8.00 1.97 -1.56
C ALA A 214 6.98 2.52 -0.57
N ALA A 215 6.05 1.68 -0.10
CA ALA A 215 5.06 2.05 0.90
C ALA A 215 4.73 0.84 1.77
N VAL A 216 4.36 1.09 3.02
CA VAL A 216 3.84 0.08 3.95
C VAL A 216 2.60 0.65 4.61
N GLU A 217 1.52 -0.14 4.64
CA GLU A 217 0.29 0.23 5.31
C GLU A 217 -0.02 -0.74 6.46
N LEU A 218 -0.44 -0.17 7.58
CA LEU A 218 -0.68 -0.88 8.82
C LEU A 218 -2.16 -0.88 9.18
N SER A 219 -2.67 -2.06 9.43
CA SER A 219 -3.90 -2.35 10.14
C SER A 219 -3.72 -3.68 10.85
N ASP A 220 -4.64 -4.02 11.73
CA ASP A 220 -4.67 -5.31 12.39
C ASP A 220 -5.93 -6.11 11.99
N GLY A 221 -6.01 -7.35 12.38
CA GLY A 221 -7.14 -8.23 12.09
C GLY A 221 -7.17 -9.46 12.97
N LEU A 222 -8.22 -10.26 12.84
CA LEU A 222 -8.32 -11.56 13.52
C LEU A 222 -7.40 -12.58 12.83
N LEU A 223 -7.11 -13.71 13.51
CA LEU A 223 -6.33 -14.80 12.91
C LEU A 223 -7.00 -15.35 11.64
N HIS A 224 -8.31 -15.39 11.62
CA HIS A 224 -9.11 -15.85 10.48
C HIS A 224 -10.09 -14.77 10.04
N THR A 225 -10.37 -14.73 8.73
CA THR A 225 -11.45 -13.89 8.20
C THR A 225 -12.75 -14.13 8.97
N PRO A 226 -13.46 -13.07 9.42
CA PRO A 226 -14.72 -13.21 10.12
C PRO A 226 -15.74 -14.04 9.33
N ASN A 227 -16.51 -14.88 10.02
CA ASN A 227 -17.52 -15.74 9.39
C ASN A 227 -18.51 -14.93 8.55
N GLY A 228 -18.69 -15.35 7.30
CA GLY A 228 -19.61 -14.72 6.37
C GLY A 228 -19.04 -13.52 5.60
N MET A 229 -17.80 -13.11 5.86
CA MET A 229 -17.13 -12.07 5.06
C MET A 229 -16.26 -12.69 3.97
N THR A 230 -16.26 -12.05 2.81
CA THR A 230 -15.22 -12.24 1.81
C THR A 230 -13.97 -11.42 2.21
N LEU A 231 -12.81 -11.72 1.63
CA LEU A 231 -11.58 -10.94 1.87
C LEU A 231 -11.76 -9.45 1.48
N ALA A 232 -12.50 -9.18 0.42
CA ALA A 232 -12.79 -7.81 0.00
C ALA A 232 -13.69 -7.06 0.98
N GLU A 233 -14.66 -7.75 1.60
CA GLU A 233 -15.50 -7.19 2.67
C GLU A 233 -14.71 -6.98 3.94
N GLU A 234 -13.84 -7.94 4.33
CA GLU A 234 -12.94 -7.78 5.47
C GLU A 234 -11.99 -6.59 5.26
N SER A 235 -11.40 -6.45 4.08
CA SER A 235 -10.55 -5.31 3.75
C SER A 235 -11.29 -3.97 3.91
N ARG A 236 -12.59 -3.94 3.57
CA ARG A 236 -13.39 -2.73 3.59
C ARG A 236 -13.98 -2.38 4.96
N ASP A 237 -14.29 -3.39 5.78
CA ASP A 237 -15.09 -3.21 7.00
C ASP A 237 -14.60 -4.00 8.21
N GLY A 238 -13.64 -4.91 8.05
CA GLY A 238 -13.19 -5.86 9.08
C GLY A 238 -11.80 -5.59 9.64
N ARG A 239 -11.18 -4.46 9.31
CA ARG A 239 -9.84 -4.13 9.83
C ARG A 239 -9.92 -3.65 11.28
N TYR A 240 -8.86 -3.83 12.04
CA TYR A 240 -8.72 -3.44 13.43
C TYR A 240 -7.64 -2.35 13.54
N LEU A 241 -7.71 -1.59 14.61
CA LEU A 241 -6.62 -0.69 15.00
C LEU A 241 -5.33 -1.51 15.21
N PRO A 242 -4.17 -1.01 14.79
CA PRO A 242 -2.90 -1.66 15.07
C PRO A 242 -2.74 -2.01 16.56
N GLY A 243 -2.38 -3.25 16.84
CA GLY A 243 -2.28 -3.79 18.21
C GLY A 243 -3.59 -4.18 18.88
N SER A 244 -4.74 -4.07 18.19
CA SER A 244 -6.05 -4.49 18.73
C SER A 244 -6.58 -5.78 18.12
N GLY A 245 -5.86 -6.39 17.19
CA GLY A 245 -6.15 -7.67 16.58
C GLY A 245 -5.26 -8.78 17.10
N ALA A 246 -4.96 -9.73 16.23
CA ALA A 246 -4.21 -10.93 16.58
C ALA A 246 -2.94 -11.13 15.73
N TRP A 247 -2.57 -10.16 14.87
CA TRP A 247 -1.39 -10.27 14.03
C TRP A 247 -0.14 -9.79 14.78
N ASP A 248 1.02 -10.40 14.48
CA ASP A 248 2.31 -9.91 14.96
C ASP A 248 2.76 -8.71 14.11
N LEU A 249 2.12 -7.55 14.31
CA LEU A 249 2.49 -6.32 13.62
C LEU A 249 3.92 -5.86 13.94
N PRO A 250 4.43 -5.98 15.18
CA PRO A 250 5.85 -5.72 15.43
C PRO A 250 6.78 -6.57 14.56
N GLY A 251 6.47 -7.86 14.37
CA GLY A 251 7.21 -8.74 13.46
C GLY A 251 7.10 -8.31 11.99
N PHE A 252 5.93 -7.89 11.55
CA PHE A 252 5.71 -7.35 10.20
C PHE A 252 6.53 -6.06 9.97
N ILE A 253 6.50 -5.12 10.91
CA ILE A 253 7.27 -3.86 10.87
C ILE A 253 8.77 -4.15 10.81
N ARG A 254 9.29 -5.05 11.67
CA ARG A 254 10.70 -5.45 11.62
C ARG A 254 11.08 -6.09 10.29
N THR A 255 10.16 -6.85 9.68
CA THR A 255 10.39 -7.44 8.34
C THR A 255 10.52 -6.36 7.27
N ALA A 256 9.64 -5.36 7.27
CA ALA A 256 9.72 -4.23 6.34
C ALA A 256 11.01 -3.42 6.55
N ARG A 257 11.37 -3.12 7.79
CA ARG A 257 12.64 -2.44 8.12
C ARG A 257 13.87 -3.26 7.72
N GLY A 258 13.81 -4.58 7.87
CA GLY A 258 14.86 -5.50 7.41
C GLY A 258 15.06 -5.49 5.89
N LEU A 259 14.04 -5.12 5.13
CA LEU A 259 14.10 -4.86 3.69
C LEU A 259 14.59 -3.43 3.35
N GLY A 260 14.88 -2.59 4.36
CA GLY A 260 15.36 -1.23 4.19
C GLY A 260 14.26 -0.18 4.10
N TYR A 261 13.03 -0.50 4.52
CA TYR A 261 11.94 0.48 4.55
C TYR A 261 12.23 1.58 5.59
N ALA A 262 12.21 2.83 5.13
CA ALA A 262 12.48 4.03 5.94
C ALA A 262 11.59 5.21 5.53
N GLU A 263 10.45 4.93 4.93
CA GLU A 263 9.45 5.90 4.46
C GLU A 263 8.30 6.02 5.48
N PRO A 264 7.38 6.98 5.34
CA PRO A 264 6.23 7.11 6.25
C PRO A 264 5.35 5.88 6.30
N TRP A 265 4.85 5.55 7.50
CA TRP A 265 3.96 4.41 7.72
C TRP A 265 2.51 4.79 7.41
N GLY A 266 1.91 4.15 6.42
CA GLY A 266 0.49 4.28 6.12
C GLY A 266 -0.38 3.65 7.22
N VAL A 267 -1.50 4.30 7.51
CA VAL A 267 -2.49 3.80 8.46
C VAL A 267 -3.80 3.60 7.73
N GLU A 268 -4.19 2.34 7.50
CA GLU A 268 -5.43 1.99 6.81
C GLU A 268 -6.34 1.16 7.71
N VAL A 269 -7.10 1.83 8.57
CA VAL A 269 -8.05 1.18 9.48
C VAL A 269 -9.48 1.39 9.04
N ARG A 270 -10.07 0.33 8.47
CA ARG A 270 -11.43 0.35 7.94
C ARG A 270 -12.34 -0.50 8.81
N THR A 271 -13.07 0.15 9.70
CA THR A 271 -14.05 -0.51 10.57
C THR A 271 -15.26 0.40 10.84
N PRO A 272 -16.49 -0.14 10.89
CA PRO A 272 -17.68 0.64 11.22
C PRO A 272 -17.55 1.38 12.56
N ALA A 273 -16.91 0.77 13.55
CA ALA A 273 -16.71 1.37 14.87
C ALA A 273 -15.83 2.62 14.83
N LEU A 274 -14.80 2.64 13.98
CA LEU A 274 -13.94 3.81 13.82
C LEU A 274 -14.69 4.91 13.04
N ARG A 275 -15.38 4.52 11.98
CA ARG A 275 -16.18 5.44 11.15
C ARG A 275 -17.35 6.11 11.90
N ALA A 276 -17.85 5.50 12.96
CA ALA A 276 -18.89 6.10 13.81
C ALA A 276 -18.37 7.18 14.78
N ARG A 277 -17.04 7.36 14.89
CA ARG A 277 -16.41 8.37 15.73
C ARG A 277 -16.32 9.71 15.00
N PRO A 278 -16.29 10.84 15.74
CA PRO A 278 -15.85 12.10 15.16
C PRO A 278 -14.46 11.93 14.50
N LEU A 279 -14.26 12.54 13.33
CA LEU A 279 -13.05 12.39 12.52
C LEU A 279 -11.76 12.58 13.32
N GLN A 280 -11.65 13.66 14.11
CA GLN A 280 -10.47 13.93 14.93
C GLN A 280 -10.18 12.83 15.95
N ASP A 281 -11.22 12.27 16.58
CA ASP A 281 -11.06 11.21 17.57
C ASP A 281 -10.66 9.88 16.89
N ALA A 282 -11.23 9.59 15.73
CA ALA A 282 -10.87 8.42 14.92
C ALA A 282 -9.39 8.45 14.53
N LEU A 283 -8.92 9.57 13.98
CA LEU A 283 -7.53 9.74 13.55
C LEU A 283 -6.56 9.73 14.75
N ARG A 284 -6.90 10.41 15.84
CA ARG A 284 -6.06 10.41 17.06
C ARG A 284 -5.87 9.03 17.65
N VAL A 285 -6.95 8.23 17.71
CA VAL A 285 -6.89 6.84 18.20
C VAL A 285 -6.08 5.96 17.24
N ALA A 286 -6.26 6.13 15.92
CA ALA A 286 -5.51 5.38 14.92
C ALA A 286 -4.00 5.72 14.98
N ALA A 287 -3.64 7.00 15.09
CA ALA A 287 -2.25 7.42 15.23
C ALA A 287 -1.60 6.87 16.51
N ALA A 288 -2.29 6.97 17.65
CA ALA A 288 -1.77 6.47 18.94
C ALA A 288 -1.56 4.95 18.90
N ALA A 289 -2.51 4.20 18.35
CA ALA A 289 -2.41 2.75 18.22
C ALA A 289 -1.24 2.34 17.29
N THR A 290 -1.05 3.07 16.19
CA THR A 290 0.04 2.79 15.25
C THR A 290 1.40 3.08 15.87
N ARG A 291 1.56 4.22 16.56
CA ARG A 291 2.83 4.52 17.25
C ARG A 291 3.17 3.46 18.30
N ALA A 292 2.19 2.99 19.06
CA ALA A 292 2.42 1.95 20.06
C ALA A 292 2.98 0.65 19.47
N VAL A 293 2.55 0.23 18.27
CA VAL A 293 3.10 -0.97 17.62
C VAL A 293 4.45 -0.71 16.96
N LEU A 294 4.73 0.52 16.50
CA LEU A 294 6.05 0.93 16.02
C LEU A 294 7.06 0.89 17.19
N ASP A 295 6.73 1.49 18.33
CA ASP A 295 7.54 1.46 19.55
C ASP A 295 7.79 0.02 20.03
N ALA A 296 6.78 -0.84 19.97
CA ALA A 296 6.93 -2.26 20.32
C ALA A 296 7.87 -3.00 19.36
N ALA A 297 7.87 -2.63 18.06
CA ALA A 297 8.81 -3.20 17.10
C ALA A 297 10.25 -2.79 17.41
N ASP A 298 10.49 -1.56 17.86
CA ASP A 298 11.80 -1.03 18.25
C ASP A 298 12.35 -1.70 19.51
N ALA A 299 11.49 -1.91 20.50
CA ALA A 299 11.87 -2.53 21.77
C ALA A 299 12.41 -3.98 21.62
N HIS A 300 12.10 -4.66 20.54
CA HIS A 300 12.53 -6.06 20.29
C HIS A 300 13.76 -6.19 19.41
N GLY A 301 14.41 -5.10 18.99
CA GLY A 301 15.59 -5.09 18.12
C GLY A 301 15.30 -5.49 16.66
N ALA A 302 16.15 -5.09 15.74
CA ALA A 302 16.03 -5.50 14.33
C ALA A 302 16.36 -7.01 14.20
N PRO A 303 15.62 -7.77 13.35
CA PRO A 303 16.04 -9.11 12.98
C PRO A 303 17.40 -9.03 12.26
N PRO A 304 18.23 -10.09 12.33
CA PRO A 304 19.48 -10.12 11.57
C PRO A 304 19.16 -9.94 10.09
N ALA A 305 19.89 -9.05 9.43
CA ALA A 305 19.73 -8.79 7.99
C ALA A 305 19.77 -10.13 7.23
N PRO A 306 18.86 -10.36 6.28
CA PRO A 306 18.91 -11.57 5.46
C PRO A 306 20.27 -11.62 4.75
N ALA A 307 20.94 -12.77 4.82
CA ALA A 307 22.19 -12.98 4.11
C ALA A 307 21.95 -12.71 2.62
N MET A 308 22.64 -11.73 2.06
CA MET A 308 22.57 -11.43 0.63
C MET A 308 22.84 -12.70 -0.15
N PRO A 309 21.96 -13.13 -1.06
CA PRO A 309 22.28 -14.24 -1.93
C PRO A 309 23.49 -13.85 -2.78
N THR A 310 24.59 -14.62 -2.66
CA THR A 310 25.72 -14.52 -3.56
C THR A 310 25.17 -14.73 -4.97
N SER A 311 25.34 -13.70 -5.82
CA SER A 311 25.07 -13.62 -7.25
C SER A 311 24.65 -14.95 -7.90
N ALA A 312 23.35 -15.18 -8.01
CA ALA A 312 22.81 -16.16 -8.94
C ALA A 312 22.51 -15.44 -10.26
N ALA A 313 23.01 -15.99 -11.35
CA ALA A 313 22.74 -15.53 -12.70
C ALA A 313 21.22 -15.39 -12.96
N PRO A 314 20.78 -14.50 -13.86
CA PRO A 314 19.37 -14.29 -14.15
C PRO A 314 18.75 -15.59 -14.63
N THR A 315 17.90 -16.19 -13.82
CA THR A 315 17.06 -17.31 -14.22
C THR A 315 15.99 -16.81 -15.18
N SER A 316 15.85 -17.57 -16.28
CA SER A 316 14.91 -17.46 -17.39
C SER A 316 13.55 -16.85 -17.05
N ALA A 317 12.95 -16.19 -18.04
CA ALA A 317 11.64 -15.56 -18.08
C ALA A 317 10.64 -16.17 -17.07
N VAL A 318 10.15 -15.35 -16.16
CA VAL A 318 9.12 -15.74 -15.21
C VAL A 318 7.86 -16.06 -15.98
N ASP A 319 7.45 -17.32 -15.93
CA ASP A 319 6.20 -17.78 -16.54
C ASP A 319 5.01 -17.24 -15.72
N PHE A 320 4.44 -16.14 -16.17
CA PHE A 320 3.25 -15.52 -15.59
C PHE A 320 1.96 -16.30 -15.95
N ASP A 321 2.02 -17.25 -16.87
CA ASP A 321 0.87 -17.97 -17.42
C ASP A 321 0.47 -19.21 -16.61
N ARG A 322 1.19 -19.56 -15.58
CA ARG A 322 0.83 -20.73 -14.78
C ARG A 322 -0.47 -20.46 -13.98
N PRO A 323 -1.60 -21.12 -14.32
CA PRO A 323 -2.84 -20.91 -13.62
C PRO A 323 -2.70 -21.35 -12.14
N ARG A 324 -3.26 -20.57 -11.22
CA ARG A 324 -3.42 -20.99 -9.83
C ARG A 324 -4.28 -22.25 -9.79
N PRO A 325 -4.00 -23.20 -8.90
CA PRO A 325 -5.00 -24.20 -8.56
C PRO A 325 -6.25 -23.48 -8.03
N PRO A 326 -7.46 -23.90 -8.41
CA PRO A 326 -8.69 -23.26 -7.98
C PRO A 326 -8.71 -23.23 -6.46
N VAL A 327 -8.98 -22.08 -5.87
CA VAL A 327 -9.35 -21.93 -4.47
C VAL A 327 -10.70 -22.64 -4.35
N VAL A 328 -10.71 -23.85 -3.78
CA VAL A 328 -11.94 -24.57 -3.49
C VAL A 328 -12.63 -23.81 -2.36
N PRO A 329 -13.83 -23.26 -2.60
CA PRO A 329 -14.59 -22.68 -1.49
C PRO A 329 -14.90 -23.81 -0.49
N ASP A 330 -14.80 -23.55 0.80
CA ASP A 330 -15.08 -24.47 1.91
C ASP A 330 -16.53 -25.01 1.96
N ALA A 331 -17.31 -24.84 0.91
CA ALA A 331 -18.75 -25.14 0.83
C ALA A 331 -19.08 -26.59 0.42
N VAL A 332 -18.14 -27.51 0.27
CA VAL A 332 -18.43 -28.90 -0.19
C VAL A 332 -18.12 -29.97 0.86
N LEU A 333 -18.14 -29.66 2.14
CA LEU A 333 -18.21 -30.68 3.21
C LEU A 333 -19.59 -30.73 3.85
N ARG A 334 -20.64 -30.81 3.03
CA ARG A 334 -21.92 -31.31 3.52
C ARG A 334 -21.83 -32.83 3.58
N ARG A 335 -21.73 -33.38 4.81
CA ARG A 335 -21.88 -34.80 5.11
C ARG A 335 -23.22 -35.28 4.56
N ARG A 336 -23.16 -36.27 3.67
CA ARG A 336 -24.33 -37.10 3.37
C ARG A 336 -24.68 -37.91 4.63
N THR A 337 -25.64 -37.43 5.38
CA THR A 337 -26.39 -38.29 6.32
C THR A 337 -27.54 -38.88 5.52
N GLY A 338 -27.42 -40.17 5.19
CA GLY A 338 -28.52 -40.96 4.65
C GLY A 338 -29.62 -41.16 5.68
N PRO A 339 -30.88 -41.36 5.25
CA PRO A 339 -31.99 -41.56 6.17
C PRO A 339 -31.89 -42.93 6.86
N ALA A 340 -32.04 -42.94 8.18
CA ALA A 340 -32.25 -44.14 8.94
C ALA A 340 -33.66 -44.68 8.63
N THR A 341 -33.74 -45.85 8.03
CA THR A 341 -34.97 -46.63 7.94
C THR A 341 -35.26 -47.26 9.29
N SER A 342 -36.35 -46.84 9.88
CA SER A 342 -36.99 -47.56 11.02
C SER A 342 -37.79 -48.77 10.49
N ALA A 343 -37.49 -49.92 11.02
CA ALA A 343 -38.45 -51.00 11.18
C ALA A 343 -38.83 -51.11 12.65
#